data_97ad64204a89af2acc6baca12c67874e
#
_entry.id   97ad64204a89af2acc6baca12c67874e
#
_cell.length_a   1.000
_cell.length_b   1.000
_cell.length_c   1.000
_cell.angle_alpha   90.00
_cell.angle_beta   90.00
_cell.angle_gamma   90.00
#
_symmetry.space_group_name_H-M   'P 1'
#
loop_
_entity.id
_entity.type
_entity.pdbx_description
1 polymer ?
#
loop_
_entity_poly.entity_id
_entity_poly.type
_entity_poly.pdbx_seq_one_letter_code
_entity_poly.pdbx_strand_id
1 'polypeptide(L)'
;MFGREVVLLKSARSDKNMRKCILTKELCYKSDLIRFVVGPNKFVVPDVAGRLPGRGLWLKAKKDIVTAACDKGIFTNVLKDKVSVPIDMADLIEGLLRKRCHELMGMARRAGQMVGGYAKVGLFLSSKDAGIIIVASDSRRSRSKEKTNIPPDAKFVFCFSSTELGRIFDRDKIVYAVISSGSFTTNLLLEIKRLSGFFKEENERSYISK
;
A
#
# COMPACT_ATOMS: atom_id res chain seq x y z
N MET A 1 -6.31 39.92 1.19
CA MET A 1 -5.73 40.00 -0.15
C MET A 1 -4.35 39.42 -0.10
N PHE A 2 -4.16 38.23 -0.62
CA PHE A 2 -3.02 37.62 -1.29
C PHE A 2 -3.21 36.10 -1.30
N GLY A 3 -3.87 35.66 -2.35
CA GLY A 3 -3.87 34.25 -2.74
C GLY A 3 -2.47 33.87 -3.21
N ARG A 4 -1.92 32.79 -2.69
CA ARG A 4 -0.80 32.10 -3.31
C ARG A 4 -1.34 30.88 -4.06
N GLU A 5 -1.51 31.04 -5.35
CA GLU A 5 -1.60 29.95 -6.32
C GLU A 5 -0.39 29.05 -6.17
N VAL A 6 -0.64 27.80 -5.81
CA VAL A 6 0.36 26.73 -5.96
C VAL A 6 0.41 26.42 -7.44
N VAL A 7 1.38 26.98 -8.12
CA VAL A 7 1.71 26.66 -9.52
C VAL A 7 2.21 25.22 -9.53
N LEU A 8 1.34 24.31 -9.95
CA LEU A 8 1.70 22.94 -10.31
C LEU A 8 2.61 22.98 -11.53
N LEU A 9 3.91 22.83 -11.31
CA LEU A 9 4.88 22.53 -12.39
C LEU A 9 4.51 21.17 -12.98
N LYS A 10 3.72 21.21 -14.05
CA LYS A 10 3.47 20.07 -14.94
C LYS A 10 4.74 19.74 -15.67
N SER A 11 5.55 18.81 -15.14
CA SER A 11 6.66 18.25 -15.89
C SER A 11 6.11 17.26 -16.92
N ALA A 12 6.53 17.37 -18.16
CA ALA A 12 6.17 16.56 -19.33
C ALA A 12 6.53 15.05 -19.22
N ARG A 13 6.99 14.58 -18.06
CA ARG A 13 7.22 13.16 -17.73
C ARG A 13 5.99 12.43 -17.19
N SER A 14 4.86 13.11 -17.05
CA SER A 14 3.66 12.66 -16.33
C SER A 14 2.82 11.62 -17.10
N ASP A 15 2.73 11.68 -18.43
CA ASP A 15 1.75 10.89 -19.20
C ASP A 15 2.01 9.37 -19.24
N LYS A 16 3.26 8.93 -19.19
CA LYS A 16 3.60 7.48 -19.19
C LYS A 16 3.15 6.75 -17.94
N ASN A 17 2.98 7.45 -16.81
CA ASN A 17 2.61 6.87 -15.51
C ASN A 17 1.12 6.98 -15.18
N MET A 18 0.31 7.58 -16.05
CA MET A 18 -1.14 7.67 -15.85
C MET A 18 -1.90 6.58 -16.62
N ARG A 19 -2.98 6.12 -16.02
CA ARG A 19 -3.91 5.15 -16.63
C ARG A 19 -5.33 5.55 -16.30
N LYS A 20 -6.24 5.17 -17.19
CA LYS A 20 -7.67 5.42 -17.02
C LYS A 20 -8.32 4.30 -16.24
N CYS A 21 -9.03 4.62 -15.17
CA CYS A 21 -9.87 3.67 -14.46
C CYS A 21 -11.02 3.23 -15.35
N ILE A 22 -11.20 1.92 -15.54
CA ILE A 22 -12.21 1.38 -16.46
C ILE A 22 -13.65 1.59 -15.97
N LEU A 23 -13.85 1.76 -14.64
CA LEU A 23 -15.16 2.07 -14.04
C LEU A 23 -15.44 3.57 -14.03
N THR A 24 -14.60 4.38 -13.36
CA THR A 24 -14.84 5.81 -13.15
C THR A 24 -14.45 6.69 -14.33
N LYS A 25 -13.72 6.12 -15.31
CA LYS A 25 -13.17 6.81 -16.49
C LYS A 25 -12.15 7.92 -16.18
N GLU A 26 -11.78 8.10 -14.94
CA GLU A 26 -10.79 9.10 -14.52
C GLU A 26 -9.36 8.66 -14.82
N LEU A 27 -8.50 9.64 -15.12
CA LEU A 27 -7.05 9.47 -15.25
C LEU A 27 -6.41 9.53 -13.86
N CYS A 28 -5.68 8.47 -13.48
CA CYS A 28 -5.00 8.35 -12.20
C CYS A 28 -3.57 7.87 -12.40
N TYR A 29 -2.69 8.15 -11.42
CA TYR A 29 -1.36 7.55 -11.42
C TYR A 29 -1.43 6.04 -11.23
N LYS A 30 -0.53 5.29 -11.86
CA LYS A 30 -0.44 3.83 -11.68
C LYS A 30 -0.29 3.42 -10.22
N SER A 31 0.34 4.26 -9.40
CA SER A 31 0.49 4.07 -7.95
C SER A 31 -0.83 4.07 -7.17
N ASP A 32 -1.90 4.61 -7.76
CA ASP A 32 -3.22 4.70 -7.14
C ASP A 32 -4.20 3.67 -7.72
N LEU A 33 -3.71 2.80 -8.58
CA LEU A 33 -4.50 1.85 -9.34
C LEU A 33 -4.04 0.41 -9.08
N ILE A 34 -4.97 -0.52 -9.25
CA ILE A 34 -4.69 -1.96 -9.40
C ILE A 34 -4.78 -2.30 -10.89
N ARG A 35 -3.76 -3.00 -11.37
CA ARG A 35 -3.74 -3.58 -12.70
C ARG A 35 -4.44 -4.93 -12.70
N PHE A 36 -5.16 -5.23 -13.78
CA PHE A 36 -5.77 -6.54 -14.04
C PHE A 36 -5.36 -7.00 -15.43
N VAL A 37 -5.18 -8.29 -15.59
CA VAL A 37 -4.94 -8.94 -16.88
C VAL A 37 -5.90 -10.11 -17.05
N VAL A 38 -6.13 -10.51 -18.29
CA VAL A 38 -6.88 -11.73 -18.60
C VAL A 38 -5.88 -12.87 -18.74
N GLY A 39 -5.97 -13.83 -17.84
CA GLY A 39 -5.16 -15.04 -17.86
C GLY A 39 -5.73 -16.13 -18.77
N PRO A 40 -5.13 -17.33 -18.76
CA PRO A 40 -5.68 -18.50 -19.41
C PRO A 40 -7.14 -18.74 -18.98
N ASN A 41 -7.92 -19.39 -19.86
CA ASN A 41 -9.35 -19.68 -19.61
C ASN A 41 -10.21 -18.45 -19.34
N LYS A 42 -9.79 -17.26 -19.81
CA LYS A 42 -10.53 -15.99 -19.64
C LYS A 42 -10.77 -15.56 -18.17
N PHE A 43 -9.91 -15.97 -17.26
CA PHE A 43 -9.96 -15.48 -15.89
C PHE A 43 -9.35 -14.08 -15.76
N VAL A 44 -10.05 -13.18 -15.07
CA VAL A 44 -9.50 -11.88 -14.68
C VAL A 44 -8.60 -12.05 -13.46
N VAL A 45 -7.33 -11.67 -13.59
CA VAL A 45 -6.30 -11.84 -12.55
C VAL A 45 -5.80 -10.45 -12.11
N PRO A 46 -5.81 -10.15 -10.79
CA PRO A 46 -5.22 -8.92 -10.27
C PRO A 46 -3.69 -9.01 -10.30
N ASP A 47 -3.07 -8.03 -10.93
CA ASP A 47 -1.61 -7.92 -11.07
C ASP A 47 -1.09 -6.76 -10.22
N VAL A 48 -1.09 -6.92 -8.92
CA VAL A 48 -0.66 -5.88 -7.96
C VAL A 48 0.82 -5.51 -8.14
N ALA A 49 1.64 -6.43 -8.63
CA ALA A 49 3.07 -6.20 -8.89
C ALA A 49 3.35 -5.58 -10.26
N GLY A 50 2.39 -5.57 -11.19
CA GLY A 50 2.53 -5.03 -12.53
C GLY A 50 3.46 -5.84 -13.44
N ARG A 51 3.61 -7.16 -13.20
CA ARG A 51 4.60 -8.04 -13.86
C ARG A 51 4.00 -9.02 -14.85
N LEU A 52 2.70 -9.27 -14.79
CA LEU A 52 2.07 -10.26 -15.65
C LEU A 52 2.02 -9.76 -17.11
N PRO A 53 2.20 -10.65 -18.09
CA PRO A 53 2.08 -10.30 -19.51
C PRO A 53 0.64 -9.95 -19.88
N GLY A 54 0.44 -9.30 -21.01
CA GLY A 54 -0.87 -9.00 -21.56
C GLY A 54 -1.32 -7.55 -21.39
N ARG A 55 -2.47 -7.23 -22.01
CA ARG A 55 -3.08 -5.90 -21.92
C ARG A 55 -3.63 -5.66 -20.51
N GLY A 56 -3.15 -4.61 -19.84
CA GLY A 56 -3.62 -4.23 -18.51
C GLY A 56 -4.92 -3.42 -18.55
N LEU A 57 -5.88 -3.82 -17.73
CA LEU A 57 -7.05 -3.05 -17.33
C LEU A 57 -6.77 -2.46 -15.94
N TRP A 58 -7.34 -1.29 -15.63
CA TRP A 58 -6.97 -0.57 -14.41
C TRP A 58 -8.21 -0.12 -13.65
N LEU A 59 -8.23 -0.35 -12.33
CA LEU A 59 -9.24 0.18 -11.41
C LEU A 59 -8.54 0.96 -10.29
N LYS A 60 -9.20 1.98 -9.74
CA LYS A 60 -8.72 2.63 -8.52
C LYS A 60 -8.56 1.60 -7.41
N ALA A 61 -7.50 1.73 -6.62
CA ALA A 61 -7.21 0.85 -5.48
C ALA A 61 -8.15 1.16 -4.31
N LYS A 62 -9.45 0.88 -4.49
CA LYS A 62 -10.51 1.06 -3.51
C LYS A 62 -11.47 -0.12 -3.55
N LYS A 63 -11.86 -0.61 -2.36
CA LYS A 63 -12.73 -1.80 -2.22
C LYS A 63 -14.06 -1.61 -2.92
N ASP A 64 -14.73 -0.48 -2.72
CA ASP A 64 -16.00 -0.11 -3.33
C ASP A 64 -15.93 -0.07 -4.86
N ILE A 65 -14.87 0.49 -5.42
CA ILE A 65 -14.65 0.58 -6.88
C ILE A 65 -14.43 -0.80 -7.50
N VAL A 66 -13.65 -1.66 -6.83
CA VAL A 66 -13.39 -3.03 -7.30
C VAL A 66 -14.67 -3.85 -7.25
N THR A 67 -15.40 -3.81 -6.14
CA THR A 67 -16.67 -4.54 -5.96
C THR A 67 -17.68 -4.08 -7.00
N ALA A 68 -17.91 -2.78 -7.14
CA ALA A 68 -18.83 -2.24 -8.14
C ALA A 68 -18.45 -2.60 -9.60
N ALA A 69 -17.15 -2.71 -9.91
CA ALA A 69 -16.71 -3.12 -11.24
C ALA A 69 -17.01 -4.60 -11.51
N CYS A 70 -16.91 -5.46 -10.50
CA CYS A 70 -17.27 -6.87 -10.59
C CYS A 70 -18.78 -7.04 -10.76
N ASP A 71 -19.59 -6.42 -9.91
CA ASP A 71 -21.05 -6.50 -9.91
C ASP A 71 -21.67 -5.99 -11.23
N LYS A 72 -21.12 -4.94 -11.80
CA LYS A 72 -21.58 -4.36 -13.08
C LYS A 72 -21.02 -5.07 -14.32
N GLY A 73 -20.24 -6.13 -14.19
CA GLY A 73 -19.64 -6.86 -15.31
C GLY A 73 -18.72 -5.98 -16.19
N ILE A 74 -18.07 -4.96 -15.62
CA ILE A 74 -17.29 -3.95 -16.38
C ILE A 74 -16.16 -4.61 -17.16
N PHE A 75 -15.54 -5.67 -16.66
CA PHE A 75 -14.48 -6.39 -17.36
C PHE A 75 -14.98 -6.99 -18.67
N THR A 76 -16.12 -7.69 -18.65
CA THR A 76 -16.79 -8.24 -19.85
C THR A 76 -17.13 -7.14 -20.87
N ASN A 77 -17.67 -6.02 -20.39
CA ASN A 77 -18.07 -4.91 -21.25
C ASN A 77 -16.87 -4.23 -21.95
N VAL A 78 -15.76 -4.03 -21.22
CA VAL A 78 -14.55 -3.38 -21.75
C VAL A 78 -13.78 -4.30 -22.71
N LEU A 79 -13.76 -5.59 -22.42
CA LEU A 79 -13.09 -6.59 -23.24
C LEU A 79 -13.92 -7.02 -24.47
N LYS A 80 -15.25 -6.77 -24.43
CA LYS A 80 -16.21 -7.29 -25.41
C LYS A 80 -16.14 -8.82 -25.55
N ASP A 81 -15.80 -9.50 -24.47
CA ASP A 81 -15.66 -10.95 -24.37
C ASP A 81 -16.08 -11.42 -23.00
N LYS A 82 -16.70 -12.60 -22.92
CA LYS A 82 -17.13 -13.18 -21.66
C LYS A 82 -15.92 -13.62 -20.84
N VAL A 83 -15.73 -13.04 -19.67
CA VAL A 83 -14.64 -13.35 -18.75
C VAL A 83 -15.16 -13.80 -17.40
N SER A 84 -14.40 -14.64 -16.71
CA SER A 84 -14.67 -15.08 -15.36
C SER A 84 -13.96 -14.18 -14.36
N VAL A 85 -14.70 -13.70 -13.35
CA VAL A 85 -14.19 -12.81 -12.31
C VAL A 85 -14.40 -13.49 -10.95
N PRO A 86 -13.37 -13.62 -10.08
CA PRO A 86 -13.56 -14.15 -8.73
C PRO A 86 -14.59 -13.33 -7.93
N ILE A 87 -15.43 -14.02 -7.17
CA ILE A 87 -16.50 -13.38 -6.36
C ILE A 87 -15.89 -12.50 -5.27
N ASP A 88 -14.80 -12.96 -4.67
CA ASP A 88 -14.05 -12.31 -3.59
C ASP A 88 -12.88 -11.45 -4.10
N MET A 89 -12.98 -10.88 -5.30
CA MET A 89 -11.90 -10.14 -5.96
C MET A 89 -11.28 -9.07 -5.06
N ALA A 90 -12.08 -8.33 -4.29
CA ALA A 90 -11.58 -7.27 -3.43
C ALA A 90 -10.74 -7.83 -2.26
N ASP A 91 -11.17 -8.91 -1.64
CA ASP A 91 -10.45 -9.55 -0.53
C ASP A 91 -9.17 -10.24 -1.03
N LEU A 92 -9.20 -10.82 -2.24
CA LEU A 92 -8.02 -11.34 -2.92
C LEU A 92 -6.97 -10.24 -3.14
N ILE A 93 -7.37 -9.07 -3.61
CA ILE A 93 -6.46 -7.93 -3.82
C ILE A 93 -5.88 -7.45 -2.49
N GLU A 94 -6.70 -7.32 -1.45
CA GLU A 94 -6.22 -6.95 -0.12
C GLU A 94 -5.14 -7.91 0.37
N GLY A 95 -5.38 -9.23 0.26
CA GLY A 95 -4.42 -10.26 0.62
C GLY A 95 -3.10 -10.17 -0.17
N LEU A 96 -3.18 -9.92 -1.48
CA LEU A 96 -2.00 -9.75 -2.35
C LEU A 96 -1.20 -8.49 -2.01
N LEU A 97 -1.86 -7.36 -1.73
CA LEU A 97 -1.20 -6.13 -1.32
C LEU A 97 -0.53 -6.29 0.05
N ARG A 98 -1.21 -6.94 1.00
CA ARG A 98 -0.67 -7.24 2.33
C ARG A 98 0.58 -8.13 2.23
N LYS A 99 0.51 -9.20 1.43
CA LYS A 99 1.67 -10.06 1.14
C LYS A 99 2.84 -9.27 0.56
N ARG A 100 2.56 -8.37 -0.38
CA ARG A 100 3.61 -7.54 -0.99
C ARG A 100 4.25 -6.57 0.01
N CYS A 101 3.49 -5.98 0.92
CA CYS A 101 4.05 -5.20 2.02
C CYS A 101 4.98 -6.05 2.89
N HIS A 102 4.58 -7.27 3.25
CA HIS A 102 5.42 -8.20 4.02
C HIS A 102 6.71 -8.57 3.30
N GLU A 103 6.66 -8.83 1.98
CA GLU A 103 7.83 -9.09 1.16
C GLU A 103 8.82 -7.92 1.16
N LEU A 104 8.32 -6.68 1.01
CA LEU A 104 9.13 -5.45 1.06
C LEU A 104 9.78 -5.27 2.43
N MET A 105 9.03 -5.46 3.51
CA MET A 105 9.56 -5.39 4.89
C MET A 105 10.60 -6.48 5.13
N GLY A 106 10.36 -7.71 4.67
CA GLY A 106 11.33 -8.80 4.75
C GLY A 106 12.62 -8.52 3.98
N MET A 107 12.53 -7.89 2.80
CA MET A 107 13.70 -7.46 2.04
C MET A 107 14.46 -6.34 2.78
N ALA A 108 13.76 -5.35 3.32
CA ALA A 108 14.37 -4.26 4.10
C ALA A 108 15.10 -4.80 5.35
N ARG A 109 14.50 -5.82 6.03
CA ARG A 109 15.15 -6.50 7.16
C ARG A 109 16.45 -7.17 6.74
N ARG A 110 16.43 -7.98 5.68
CA ARG A 110 17.64 -8.68 5.18
C ARG A 110 18.72 -7.71 4.72
N ALA A 111 18.35 -6.55 4.21
CA ALA A 111 19.28 -5.47 3.84
C ALA A 111 19.79 -4.64 5.03
N GLY A 112 19.41 -4.99 6.28
CA GLY A 112 19.81 -4.26 7.48
C GLY A 112 19.18 -2.86 7.60
N GLN A 113 18.15 -2.57 6.79
CA GLN A 113 17.44 -1.29 6.78
C GLN A 113 16.14 -1.29 7.59
N MET A 114 15.81 -2.42 8.23
CA MET A 114 14.65 -2.55 9.10
C MET A 114 15.02 -3.28 10.39
N VAL A 115 14.58 -2.75 11.51
CA VAL A 115 14.72 -3.40 12.83
C VAL A 115 13.36 -3.45 13.53
N GLY A 116 13.20 -4.43 14.43
CA GLY A 116 11.98 -4.62 15.21
C GLY A 116 12.25 -4.86 16.68
N GLY A 117 11.31 -4.41 17.54
CA GLY A 117 11.35 -4.48 18.98
C GLY A 117 11.79 -3.18 19.64
N TYR A 118 11.19 -2.88 20.80
CA TYR A 118 11.27 -1.58 21.49
C TYR A 118 12.70 -1.04 21.63
N ALA A 119 13.60 -1.81 22.27
CA ALA A 119 14.97 -1.38 22.50
C ALA A 119 15.77 -1.12 21.21
N LYS A 120 15.62 -2.02 20.20
CA LYS A 120 16.30 -1.87 18.91
C LYS A 120 15.79 -0.67 18.11
N VAL A 121 14.50 -0.40 18.16
CA VAL A 121 13.88 0.78 17.53
C VAL A 121 14.41 2.05 18.18
N GLY A 122 14.49 2.12 19.52
CA GLY A 122 15.07 3.26 20.23
C GLY A 122 16.52 3.56 19.82
N LEU A 123 17.37 2.53 19.78
CA LEU A 123 18.76 2.66 19.31
C LEU A 123 18.85 3.11 17.84
N PHE A 124 17.99 2.57 16.98
CA PHE A 124 17.94 2.93 15.58
C PHE A 124 17.58 4.40 15.37
N LEU A 125 16.58 4.89 16.11
CA LEU A 125 16.13 6.29 16.04
C LEU A 125 17.22 7.28 16.50
N SER A 126 18.10 6.85 17.40
CA SER A 126 19.23 7.67 17.88
C SER A 126 20.41 7.73 16.88
N SER A 127 20.54 6.74 15.99
CA SER A 127 21.72 6.54 15.13
C SER A 127 21.48 6.69 13.65
N LYS A 128 20.21 6.61 13.20
CA LYS A 128 19.86 6.59 11.77
C LYS A 128 18.62 7.42 11.47
N ASP A 129 18.55 7.85 10.23
CA ASP A 129 17.39 8.54 9.69
C ASP A 129 16.22 7.54 9.49
N ALA A 130 15.13 7.72 10.24
CA ALA A 130 13.94 6.90 10.17
C ALA A 130 12.97 7.43 9.11
N GLY A 131 12.66 6.59 8.12
CA GLY A 131 11.65 6.91 7.10
C GLY A 131 10.22 6.52 7.51
N ILE A 132 10.06 5.32 8.11
CA ILE A 132 8.77 4.80 8.58
C ILE A 132 8.95 4.17 9.96
N ILE A 133 8.05 4.53 10.88
CA ILE A 133 7.86 3.84 12.16
C ILE A 133 6.55 3.04 12.06
N ILE A 134 6.63 1.73 12.23
CA ILE A 134 5.48 0.83 12.17
C ILE A 134 5.12 0.44 13.59
N VAL A 135 3.87 0.67 13.96
CA VAL A 135 3.30 0.30 15.25
C VAL A 135 2.18 -0.71 15.03
N ALA A 136 2.19 -1.80 15.76
CA ALA A 136 1.17 -2.83 15.64
C ALA A 136 -0.23 -2.29 15.97
N SER A 137 -1.19 -2.54 15.06
CA SER A 137 -2.56 -2.04 15.16
C SER A 137 -3.34 -2.62 16.35
N ASP A 138 -2.97 -3.80 16.82
CA ASP A 138 -3.54 -4.51 17.97
C ASP A 138 -2.86 -4.17 19.31
N SER A 139 -1.91 -3.23 19.31
CA SER A 139 -1.25 -2.77 20.53
C SER A 139 -2.06 -1.70 21.25
N ARG A 140 -2.29 -1.88 22.56
CA ARG A 140 -2.90 -0.84 23.42
C ARG A 140 -2.06 0.45 23.49
N ARG A 141 -0.74 0.34 23.26
CA ARG A 141 0.23 1.46 23.27
C ARG A 141 0.29 2.23 21.95
N SER A 142 -0.45 1.83 20.92
CA SER A 142 -0.41 2.47 19.60
C SER A 142 -0.85 3.95 19.61
N ARG A 143 -1.47 4.42 20.68
CA ARG A 143 -2.01 5.79 20.82
C ARG A 143 -1.24 6.69 21.79
N SER A 144 -0.35 6.15 22.62
CA SER A 144 0.50 6.97 23.48
C SER A 144 1.75 7.38 22.71
N LYS A 145 1.92 8.68 22.50
CA LYS A 145 3.16 9.31 22.02
C LYS A 145 4.21 9.17 23.14
N GLU A 146 4.73 7.95 23.34
CA GLU A 146 5.90 7.80 24.20
C GLU A 146 7.06 8.56 23.56
N LYS A 147 7.63 9.48 24.33
CA LYS A 147 8.75 10.37 23.99
C LYS A 147 9.97 9.54 23.62
N THR A 148 10.07 9.17 22.35
CA THR A 148 11.30 8.73 21.71
C THR A 148 11.80 9.90 20.87
N ASN A 149 13.10 10.03 20.66
CA ASN A 149 13.68 10.98 19.70
C ASN A 149 13.25 10.62 18.28
N ILE A 150 11.97 10.90 17.97
CA ILE A 150 11.36 10.59 16.69
C ILE A 150 11.72 11.74 15.72
N PRO A 151 12.33 11.44 14.58
CA PRO A 151 12.58 12.45 13.57
C PRO A 151 11.27 13.15 13.15
N PRO A 152 11.27 14.48 12.94
CA PRO A 152 10.06 15.25 12.63
C PRO A 152 9.38 14.82 11.34
N ASP A 153 10.12 14.20 10.42
CA ASP A 153 9.63 13.73 9.11
C ASP A 153 9.29 12.24 9.08
N ALA A 154 9.46 11.51 10.18
CA ALA A 154 9.12 10.09 10.26
C ALA A 154 7.60 9.89 10.14
N LYS A 155 7.20 8.97 9.27
CA LYS A 155 5.78 8.61 9.07
C LYS A 155 5.44 7.42 9.95
N PHE A 156 4.28 7.49 10.61
CA PHE A 156 3.75 6.39 11.38
C PHE A 156 2.79 5.54 10.55
N VAL A 157 2.88 4.23 10.70
CA VAL A 157 2.04 3.22 10.03
C VAL A 157 1.45 2.28 11.08
N PHE A 158 0.12 2.05 11.00
CA PHE A 158 -0.66 1.28 11.99
C PHE A 158 -1.50 0.16 11.37
N CYS A 159 -1.18 -0.32 10.17
CA CYS A 159 -2.02 -1.25 9.42
C CYS A 159 -1.65 -2.75 9.54
N PHE A 160 -0.64 -3.08 10.33
CA PHE A 160 -0.19 -4.45 10.55
C PHE A 160 -0.35 -4.86 12.01
N SER A 161 -0.77 -6.11 12.25
CA SER A 161 -0.86 -6.67 13.60
C SER A 161 0.52 -7.01 14.18
N SER A 162 0.59 -7.17 15.51
CA SER A 162 1.83 -7.58 16.18
C SER A 162 2.34 -8.95 15.70
N THR A 163 1.43 -9.86 15.35
CA THR A 163 1.74 -11.18 14.80
C THR A 163 2.28 -11.10 13.37
N GLU A 164 1.69 -10.25 12.52
CA GLU A 164 2.21 -10.00 11.16
C GLU A 164 3.63 -9.45 11.21
N LEU A 165 3.88 -8.47 12.06
CA LEU A 165 5.22 -7.92 12.27
C LEU A 165 6.17 -8.98 12.86
N GLY A 166 5.69 -9.78 13.80
CA GLY A 166 6.46 -10.87 14.39
C GLY A 166 7.02 -11.84 13.37
N ARG A 167 6.18 -12.28 12.41
CA ARG A 167 6.59 -13.19 11.32
C ARG A 167 7.74 -12.65 10.48
N ILE A 168 7.83 -11.32 10.28
CA ILE A 168 8.93 -10.70 9.55
C ILE A 168 10.27 -10.86 10.29
N PHE A 169 10.24 -10.99 11.61
CA PHE A 169 11.43 -11.07 12.47
C PHE A 169 11.66 -12.46 13.10
N ASP A 170 10.94 -13.49 12.63
CA ASP A 170 10.96 -14.85 13.16
C ASP A 170 10.67 -14.86 14.69
N ARG A 171 9.61 -14.11 15.08
CA ARG A 171 9.12 -13.98 16.45
C ARG A 171 7.60 -14.07 16.49
N ASP A 172 7.04 -14.46 17.62
CA ASP A 172 5.58 -14.55 17.79
C ASP A 172 4.91 -13.19 17.62
N LYS A 173 5.44 -12.16 18.25
CA LYS A 173 4.88 -10.80 18.23
C LYS A 173 5.96 -9.72 18.25
N ILE A 174 5.74 -8.67 17.48
CA ILE A 174 6.50 -7.42 17.52
C ILE A 174 5.53 -6.25 17.48
N VAL A 175 5.70 -5.29 18.39
CA VAL A 175 4.83 -4.10 18.49
C VAL A 175 5.39 -2.93 17.69
N TYR A 176 6.71 -2.76 17.69
CA TYR A 176 7.39 -1.63 17.05
C TYR A 176 8.43 -2.11 16.06
N ALA A 177 8.43 -1.51 14.88
CA ALA A 177 9.48 -1.68 13.90
C ALA A 177 9.79 -0.33 13.24
N VAL A 178 10.99 -0.17 12.70
CA VAL A 178 11.41 1.04 11.99
C VAL A 178 12.17 0.66 10.72
N ILE A 179 11.96 1.42 9.66
CA ILE A 179 12.68 1.31 8.37
C ILE A 179 13.39 2.64 8.14
N SER A 180 14.66 2.59 7.72
CA SER A 180 15.44 3.77 7.33
C SER A 180 14.83 4.47 6.11
N SER A 181 15.06 5.77 5.99
CA SER A 181 14.73 6.52 4.78
C SER A 181 15.40 5.88 3.55
N GLY A 182 14.68 5.83 2.42
CA GLY A 182 15.21 5.26 1.18
C GLY A 182 14.16 4.57 0.30
N SER A 183 14.62 3.73 -0.61
CA SER A 183 13.77 3.09 -1.61
C SER A 183 12.75 2.11 -1.01
N PHE A 184 13.12 1.36 0.05
CA PHE A 184 12.17 0.46 0.73
C PHE A 184 11.03 1.25 1.39
N THR A 185 11.35 2.37 2.06
CA THR A 185 10.36 3.28 2.62
C THR A 185 9.41 3.81 1.55
N THR A 186 9.94 4.33 0.44
CA THR A 186 9.13 4.88 -0.65
C THR A 186 8.22 3.81 -1.24
N ASN A 187 8.76 2.64 -1.55
CA ASN A 187 7.99 1.54 -2.14
C ASN A 187 6.93 1.00 -1.17
N LEU A 188 7.26 0.82 0.10
CA LEU A 188 6.30 0.35 1.11
C LEU A 188 5.15 1.33 1.30
N LEU A 189 5.42 2.64 1.36
CA LEU A 189 4.37 3.67 1.47
C LEU A 189 3.41 3.66 0.28
N LEU A 190 3.90 3.41 -0.94
CA LEU A 190 3.05 3.26 -2.13
C LEU A 190 2.13 2.04 -2.01
N GLU A 191 2.65 0.91 -1.54
CA GLU A 191 1.85 -0.30 -1.34
C GLU A 191 0.83 -0.13 -0.20
N ILE A 192 1.23 0.49 0.92
CA ILE A 192 0.32 0.80 2.03
C ILE A 192 -0.79 1.75 1.58
N LYS A 193 -0.48 2.76 0.76
CA LYS A 193 -1.49 3.66 0.19
C LYS A 193 -2.53 2.91 -0.63
N ARG A 194 -2.12 1.92 -1.46
CA ARG A 194 -3.06 1.07 -2.20
C ARG A 194 -3.85 0.16 -1.26
N LEU A 195 -3.18 -0.42 -0.26
CA LEU A 195 -3.80 -1.31 0.73
C LEU A 195 -4.86 -0.58 1.56
N SER A 196 -4.63 0.68 1.94
CA SER A 196 -5.56 1.46 2.76
C SER A 196 -6.94 1.64 2.10
N GLY A 197 -7.02 1.66 0.77
CA GLY A 197 -8.29 1.72 0.06
C GLY A 197 -9.15 0.43 0.14
N PHE A 198 -8.65 -0.62 0.80
CA PHE A 198 -9.39 -1.87 1.04
C PHE A 198 -9.83 -2.03 2.49
N PHE A 199 -9.44 -1.12 3.38
CA PHE A 199 -9.90 -1.11 4.76
C PHE A 199 -11.30 -0.48 4.89
N LYS A 200 -11.97 -0.72 6.02
CA LYS A 200 -13.24 -0.06 6.34
C LYS A 200 -13.00 1.43 6.58
N GLU A 201 -13.90 2.28 6.09
CA GLU A 201 -13.78 3.76 6.13
C GLU A 201 -13.54 4.35 7.52
N GLU A 202 -14.04 3.71 8.58
CA GLU A 202 -13.82 4.14 9.98
C GLU A 202 -12.34 4.22 10.38
N ASN A 203 -11.47 3.57 9.63
CA ASN A 203 -10.05 3.44 9.92
C ASN A 203 -9.12 4.20 8.96
N GLU A 204 -9.61 4.74 7.83
CA GLU A 204 -8.75 5.35 6.79
C GLU A 204 -7.84 6.47 7.31
N ARG A 205 -8.27 7.25 8.30
CA ARG A 205 -7.52 8.41 8.83
C ARG A 205 -6.38 8.06 9.77
N SER A 206 -6.24 6.81 10.18
CA SER A 206 -5.28 6.39 11.21
C SER A 206 -4.11 5.54 10.73
N TYR A 207 -4.05 5.14 9.45
CA TYR A 207 -3.02 4.20 8.98
C TYR A 207 -1.68 4.82 8.66
N ILE A 208 -1.65 6.10 8.31
CA ILE A 208 -0.42 6.89 8.12
C ILE A 208 -0.64 8.24 8.78
N SER A 209 0.12 8.55 9.83
CA SER A 209 0.15 9.88 10.45
C SER A 209 1.55 10.50 10.36
N LYS A 210 1.59 11.83 10.40
CA LYS A 210 2.81 12.61 10.57
C LYS A 210 3.17 12.71 12.06
#